data_b9323eb99835227cc1557e6f618b882b
#
_entry.id   b9323eb99835227cc1557e6f618b882b
#
_cell.length_a   1.000
_cell.length_b   1.000
_cell.length_c   1.000
_cell.angle_alpha   90.00
_cell.angle_beta   90.00
_cell.angle_gamma   90.00
#
_symmetry.space_group_name_H-M   'P 1'
#
loop_
_entity.id
_entity.type
_entity.pdbx_description
1 polymer ?
#
loop_
_entity_poly.entity_id
_entity_poly.type
_entity_poly.pdbx_seq_one_letter_code
_entity_poly.pdbx_strand_id
1 'polypeptide(L)'
;MTTMDKFEIKIVKYFNQIGSKKIDKFLGAVNAVSFLAFFWLALTVIAITSHPAITRKFGVAVLIVCVLHFGITEAIIKHFLTRFFPKRQRPYLAYPEEIRSVGKKFSDSSFPSSHMATTVAMLVVIVSFYPSLLVLSILMIVLMAFSRLHNGMHYPSDVLVGILLGFGYGWVAMEIVRMDFVK
;
A
#
# COMPACT_ATOMS: atom_id res chain seq x y z
N MET A 1 25.66 7.19 -7.44
CA MET A 1 24.92 5.99 -6.99
C MET A 1 25.49 5.55 -5.66
N THR A 2 24.73 5.64 -4.59
CA THR A 2 25.17 5.27 -3.24
C THR A 2 25.25 3.74 -3.08
N THR A 3 25.93 3.26 -2.02
CA THR A 3 25.95 1.81 -1.70
C THR A 3 24.55 1.27 -1.44
N MET A 4 23.69 2.09 -0.82
CA MET A 4 22.28 1.79 -0.61
C MET A 4 21.52 1.56 -1.91
N ASP A 5 21.70 2.45 -2.90
CA ASP A 5 21.02 2.33 -4.20
C ASP A 5 21.40 1.01 -4.89
N LYS A 6 22.70 0.63 -4.84
CA LYS A 6 23.17 -0.64 -5.41
C LYS A 6 22.54 -1.87 -4.76
N PHE A 7 22.35 -1.82 -3.44
CA PHE A 7 21.74 -2.90 -2.70
C PHE A 7 20.24 -3.03 -3.03
N GLU A 8 19.51 -1.92 -2.98
CA GLU A 8 18.07 -1.92 -3.27
C GLU A 8 17.76 -2.40 -4.68
N ILE A 9 18.54 -1.93 -5.68
CA ILE A 9 18.33 -2.35 -7.06
C ILE A 9 18.57 -3.83 -7.27
N LYS A 10 19.56 -4.41 -6.58
CA LYS A 10 19.84 -5.85 -6.61
C LYS A 10 18.65 -6.66 -6.10
N ILE A 11 18.01 -6.20 -5.03
CA ILE A 11 16.80 -6.83 -4.49
C ILE A 11 15.64 -6.73 -5.50
N VAL A 12 15.39 -5.55 -6.07
CA VAL A 12 14.33 -5.38 -7.06
C VAL A 12 14.56 -6.28 -8.27
N LYS A 13 15.78 -6.34 -8.81
CA LYS A 13 16.13 -7.25 -9.93
C LYS A 13 15.80 -8.70 -9.59
N TYR A 14 16.22 -9.16 -8.41
CA TYR A 14 15.95 -10.52 -7.97
C TYR A 14 14.44 -10.82 -7.98
N PHE A 15 13.62 -9.99 -7.35
CA PHE A 15 12.17 -10.19 -7.30
C PHE A 15 11.51 -10.04 -8.69
N ASN A 16 11.98 -9.11 -9.52
CA ASN A 16 11.43 -8.85 -10.86
C ASN A 16 11.68 -9.99 -11.85
N GLN A 17 12.71 -10.80 -11.62
CA GLN A 17 13.02 -11.97 -12.44
C GLN A 17 12.23 -13.24 -12.04
N ILE A 18 11.66 -13.26 -10.83
CA ILE A 18 10.86 -14.39 -10.35
C ILE A 18 9.51 -14.40 -11.08
N GLY A 19 9.09 -15.57 -11.52
CA GLY A 19 7.73 -15.75 -11.99
C GLY A 19 7.61 -16.11 -13.47
N SER A 20 6.40 -15.99 -13.97
CA SER A 20 6.01 -16.36 -15.32
C SER A 20 5.01 -15.31 -15.85
N LYS A 21 4.72 -15.35 -17.17
CA LYS A 21 3.68 -14.49 -17.77
C LYS A 21 2.32 -14.58 -17.08
N LYS A 22 1.98 -15.74 -16.50
CA LYS A 22 0.72 -15.91 -15.73
C LYS A 22 0.79 -15.16 -14.40
N ILE A 23 1.91 -15.25 -13.68
CA ILE A 23 2.14 -14.51 -12.43
C ILE A 23 2.17 -13.00 -12.70
N ASP A 24 2.87 -12.55 -13.76
CA ASP A 24 2.91 -11.16 -14.17
C ASP A 24 1.49 -10.61 -14.43
N LYS A 25 0.67 -11.37 -15.17
CA LYS A 25 -0.73 -10.97 -15.44
C LYS A 25 -1.57 -10.89 -14.17
N PHE A 26 -1.44 -11.87 -13.28
CA PHE A 26 -2.14 -11.90 -12.00
C PHE A 26 -1.73 -10.73 -11.11
N LEU A 27 -0.42 -10.55 -10.88
CA LEU A 27 0.10 -9.45 -10.05
C LEU A 27 -0.20 -8.08 -10.65
N GLY A 28 -0.15 -7.94 -11.96
CA GLY A 28 -0.54 -6.71 -12.65
C GLY A 28 -2.01 -6.35 -12.45
N ALA A 29 -2.90 -7.34 -12.48
CA ALA A 29 -4.33 -7.14 -12.25
C ALA A 29 -4.64 -6.79 -10.78
N VAL A 30 -4.10 -7.57 -9.84
CA VAL A 30 -4.30 -7.36 -8.38
C VAL A 30 -3.78 -6.01 -7.92
N ASN A 31 -2.71 -5.51 -8.55
CA ASN A 31 -2.14 -4.19 -8.25
C ASN A 31 -2.78 -3.03 -9.04
N ALA A 32 -3.80 -3.28 -9.84
CA ALA A 32 -4.53 -2.19 -10.47
C ALA A 32 -5.26 -1.36 -9.41
N VAL A 33 -5.13 -0.03 -9.47
CA VAL A 33 -5.76 0.89 -8.51
C VAL A 33 -7.27 0.65 -8.43
N SER A 34 -7.92 0.43 -9.58
CA SER A 34 -9.35 0.12 -9.65
C SER A 34 -9.72 -1.18 -8.93
N PHE A 35 -8.89 -2.22 -9.07
CA PHE A 35 -9.11 -3.49 -8.38
C PHE A 35 -9.01 -3.31 -6.85
N LEU A 36 -7.97 -2.63 -6.38
CA LEU A 36 -7.79 -2.38 -4.94
C LEU A 36 -8.89 -1.48 -4.37
N ALA A 37 -9.28 -0.44 -5.08
CA ALA A 37 -10.38 0.42 -4.66
C ALA A 37 -11.69 -0.37 -4.52
N PHE A 38 -12.02 -1.18 -5.53
CA PHE A 38 -13.19 -2.05 -5.48
C PHE A 38 -13.10 -3.08 -4.35
N PHE A 39 -11.94 -3.71 -4.17
CA PHE A 39 -11.71 -4.71 -3.12
C PHE A 39 -11.93 -4.11 -1.72
N TRP A 40 -11.31 -2.96 -1.42
CA TRP A 40 -11.49 -2.29 -0.13
C TRP A 40 -12.90 -1.79 0.08
N LEU A 41 -13.55 -1.26 -0.98
CA LEU A 41 -14.94 -0.85 -0.91
C LEU A 41 -15.86 -2.04 -0.60
N ALA A 42 -15.70 -3.15 -1.32
CA ALA A 42 -16.49 -4.36 -1.09
C ALA A 42 -16.32 -4.91 0.33
N LEU A 43 -15.08 -5.01 0.83
CA LEU A 43 -14.82 -5.43 2.21
C LEU A 43 -15.45 -4.48 3.24
N THR A 44 -15.38 -3.16 2.99
CA THR A 44 -16.00 -2.17 3.86
C THR A 44 -17.54 -2.35 3.90
N VAL A 45 -18.17 -2.52 2.74
CA VAL A 45 -19.61 -2.77 2.65
C VAL A 45 -19.99 -4.06 3.36
N ILE A 46 -19.25 -5.15 3.16
CA ILE A 46 -19.50 -6.43 3.84
C ILE A 46 -19.38 -6.26 5.36
N ALA A 47 -18.32 -5.62 5.85
CA ALA A 47 -18.12 -5.41 7.28
C ALA A 47 -19.26 -4.58 7.90
N ILE A 48 -19.70 -3.52 7.21
CA ILE A 48 -20.80 -2.66 7.64
C ILE A 48 -22.12 -3.40 7.68
N THR A 49 -22.43 -4.24 6.72
CA THR A 49 -23.71 -4.96 6.65
C THR A 49 -23.80 -6.19 7.54
N SER A 50 -22.65 -6.82 7.84
CA SER A 50 -22.60 -8.06 8.60
C SER A 50 -22.75 -7.87 10.13
N HIS A 51 -22.34 -6.72 10.67
CA HIS A 51 -22.28 -6.47 12.11
C HIS A 51 -22.74 -5.05 12.48
N PRO A 52 -24.05 -4.82 12.65
CA PRO A 52 -24.58 -3.48 12.94
C PRO A 52 -23.95 -2.78 14.15
N ALA A 53 -23.56 -3.54 15.19
CA ALA A 53 -22.95 -2.98 16.39
C ALA A 53 -21.59 -2.30 16.16
N ILE A 54 -20.84 -2.71 15.14
CA ILE A 54 -19.53 -2.15 14.82
C ILE A 54 -19.53 -1.28 13.57
N THR A 55 -20.64 -1.26 12.83
CA THR A 55 -20.81 -0.58 11.55
C THR A 55 -20.27 0.84 11.56
N ARG A 56 -20.75 1.64 12.51
CA ARG A 56 -20.38 3.06 12.60
C ARG A 56 -18.90 3.24 12.90
N LYS A 57 -18.37 2.54 13.90
CA LYS A 57 -16.95 2.62 14.30
C LYS A 57 -16.03 2.16 13.18
N PHE A 58 -16.36 1.06 12.51
CA PHE A 58 -15.60 0.56 11.37
C PHE A 58 -15.60 1.56 10.20
N GLY A 59 -16.76 2.07 9.82
CA GLY A 59 -16.89 3.07 8.75
C GLY A 59 -16.12 4.34 9.02
N VAL A 60 -16.15 4.86 10.25
CA VAL A 60 -15.38 6.03 10.68
C VAL A 60 -13.86 5.75 10.62
N ALA A 61 -13.42 4.57 11.08
CA ALA A 61 -12.00 4.19 11.00
C ALA A 61 -11.51 4.16 9.55
N VAL A 62 -12.28 3.55 8.64
CA VAL A 62 -11.96 3.53 7.20
C VAL A 62 -11.90 4.94 6.61
N LEU A 63 -12.85 5.80 6.96
CA LEU A 63 -12.85 7.20 6.51
C LEU A 63 -11.58 7.94 6.97
N ILE A 64 -11.18 7.77 8.24
CA ILE A 64 -9.96 8.37 8.78
C ILE A 64 -8.73 7.86 8.02
N VAL A 65 -8.64 6.54 7.76
CA VAL A 65 -7.56 5.97 6.94
C VAL A 65 -7.52 6.61 5.56
N CYS A 66 -8.66 6.79 4.90
CA CYS A 66 -8.73 7.46 3.59
C CYS A 66 -8.23 8.91 3.67
N VAL A 67 -8.70 9.68 4.66
CA VAL A 67 -8.28 11.08 4.84
C VAL A 67 -6.77 11.18 5.09
N LEU A 68 -6.22 10.35 5.96
CA LEU A 68 -4.78 10.34 6.24
C LEU A 68 -3.97 9.90 5.02
N HIS A 69 -4.40 8.85 4.32
CA HIS A 69 -3.71 8.36 3.14
C HIS A 69 -3.69 9.39 2.01
N PHE A 70 -4.85 9.92 1.62
CA PHE A 70 -4.93 10.90 0.54
C PHE A 70 -4.32 12.26 0.94
N GLY A 71 -4.50 12.68 2.18
CA GLY A 71 -3.93 13.93 2.70
C GLY A 71 -2.41 13.85 2.84
N ILE A 72 -1.89 12.86 3.55
CA ILE A 72 -0.46 12.79 3.86
C ILE A 72 0.31 12.14 2.71
N THR A 73 -0.04 10.91 2.31
CA THR A 73 0.75 10.18 1.30
C THR A 73 0.63 10.81 -0.08
N GLU A 74 -0.59 11.06 -0.57
CA GLU A 74 -0.79 11.54 -1.93
C GLU A 74 -0.60 13.05 -2.03
N ALA A 75 -1.32 13.85 -1.23
CA ALA A 75 -1.28 15.30 -1.37
C ALA A 75 0.03 15.91 -0.82
N ILE A 76 0.46 15.55 0.39
CA ILE A 76 1.65 16.16 1.00
C ILE A 76 2.91 15.53 0.42
N ILE A 77 3.14 14.21 0.59
CA ILE A 77 4.42 13.61 0.26
C ILE A 77 4.64 13.55 -1.26
N LYS A 78 3.68 13.02 -2.02
CA LYS A 78 3.87 12.81 -3.45
C LYS A 78 3.65 14.04 -4.33
N HIS A 79 2.82 15.00 -3.91
CA HIS A 79 2.54 16.18 -4.70
C HIS A 79 3.22 17.43 -4.14
N PHE A 80 2.99 17.78 -2.87
CA PHE A 80 3.52 19.01 -2.31
C PHE A 80 5.03 18.98 -2.15
N LEU A 81 5.58 17.96 -1.46
CA LEU A 81 7.03 17.88 -1.21
C LEU A 81 7.83 17.67 -2.51
N THR A 82 7.28 17.03 -3.53
CA THR A 82 7.98 16.86 -4.82
C THR A 82 8.09 18.14 -5.64
N ARG A 83 7.51 19.25 -5.18
CA ARG A 83 7.78 20.59 -5.75
C ARG A 83 9.13 21.15 -5.28
N PHE A 84 9.60 20.72 -4.13
CA PHE A 84 10.84 21.20 -3.49
C PHE A 84 11.97 20.17 -3.56
N PHE A 85 11.63 18.89 -3.67
CA PHE A 85 12.58 17.78 -3.70
C PHE A 85 12.41 16.97 -4.99
N PRO A 86 13.49 16.43 -5.57
CA PRO A 86 13.42 15.64 -6.79
C PRO A 86 12.59 14.38 -6.55
N LYS A 87 11.72 14.06 -7.52
CA LYS A 87 10.93 12.82 -7.51
C LYS A 87 11.86 11.61 -7.60
N ARG A 88 11.67 10.65 -6.73
CA ARG A 88 12.35 9.37 -6.85
C ARG A 88 11.79 8.61 -8.05
N GLN A 89 12.63 8.33 -9.04
CA GLN A 89 12.22 7.54 -10.21
C GLN A 89 11.91 6.11 -9.81
N ARG A 90 10.89 5.53 -10.42
CA ARG A 90 10.55 4.11 -10.20
C ARG A 90 11.64 3.21 -10.79
N PRO A 91 11.90 2.01 -10.19
CA PRO A 91 12.96 1.11 -10.66
C PRO A 91 12.90 0.82 -12.15
N TYR A 92 11.72 0.52 -12.71
CA TYR A 92 11.57 0.23 -14.14
C TYR A 92 11.82 1.45 -15.06
N LEU A 93 11.75 2.69 -14.54
CA LEU A 93 12.11 3.91 -15.28
C LEU A 93 13.59 4.24 -15.17
N ALA A 94 14.16 4.01 -13.98
CA ALA A 94 15.57 4.27 -13.72
C ALA A 94 16.50 3.23 -14.37
N TYR A 95 16.02 1.99 -14.54
CA TYR A 95 16.80 0.85 -15.05
C TYR A 95 15.97 0.05 -16.09
N PRO A 96 15.57 0.65 -17.22
CA PRO A 96 14.65 0.03 -18.17
C PRO A 96 15.22 -1.22 -18.84
N GLU A 97 16.54 -1.34 -18.97
CA GLU A 97 17.21 -2.50 -19.57
C GLU A 97 17.29 -3.70 -18.62
N GLU A 98 17.08 -3.47 -17.31
CA GLU A 98 17.35 -4.49 -16.30
C GLU A 98 16.08 -4.87 -15.50
N ILE A 99 15.06 -3.99 -15.48
CA ILE A 99 13.84 -4.16 -14.71
C ILE A 99 12.63 -3.98 -15.60
N ARG A 100 11.83 -5.04 -15.68
CA ARG A 100 10.57 -5.05 -16.44
C ARG A 100 9.48 -4.30 -15.67
N SER A 101 8.70 -3.51 -16.39
CA SER A 101 7.44 -2.98 -15.85
C SER A 101 6.35 -4.03 -15.97
N VAL A 102 5.76 -4.45 -14.84
CA VAL A 102 4.60 -5.35 -14.83
C VAL A 102 3.35 -4.57 -14.41
N GLY A 103 2.30 -4.63 -15.24
CA GLY A 103 1.05 -3.91 -15.04
C GLY A 103 1.07 -2.47 -15.54
N LYS A 104 0.21 -1.62 -14.97
CA LYS A 104 0.07 -0.20 -15.38
C LYS A 104 1.32 0.59 -15.01
N LYS A 105 1.81 1.38 -15.95
CA LYS A 105 2.94 2.30 -15.74
C LYS A 105 2.48 3.60 -15.08
N PHE A 106 3.30 4.17 -14.21
CA PHE A 106 3.08 5.43 -13.50
C PHE A 106 4.30 6.32 -13.59
N SER A 107 4.10 7.64 -13.69
CA SER A 107 5.18 8.65 -13.80
C SER A 107 5.37 9.48 -12.52
N ASP A 108 4.57 9.22 -11.49
CA ASP A 108 4.71 9.86 -10.17
C ASP A 108 5.92 9.29 -9.40
N SER A 109 6.25 9.92 -8.25
CA SER A 109 7.33 9.45 -7.38
C SER A 109 7.11 8.00 -6.94
N SER A 110 8.18 7.19 -6.93
CA SER A 110 8.13 5.85 -6.32
C SER A 110 7.93 5.91 -4.80
N PHE A 111 8.42 6.95 -4.16
CA PHE A 111 8.40 7.10 -2.70
C PHE A 111 7.23 7.96 -2.22
N PRO A 112 6.56 7.52 -1.14
CA PRO A 112 6.51 6.16 -0.59
C PRO A 112 5.55 5.27 -1.38
N SER A 113 5.47 3.97 -1.05
CA SER A 113 4.52 3.05 -1.68
C SER A 113 3.09 3.24 -1.16
N SER A 114 2.24 3.91 -1.95
CA SER A 114 0.82 4.13 -1.63
C SER A 114 0.03 2.83 -1.44
N HIS A 115 0.28 1.84 -2.28
CA HIS A 115 -0.37 0.52 -2.17
C HIS A 115 -0.04 -0.16 -0.84
N MET A 116 1.21 -0.05 -0.37
CA MET A 116 1.59 -0.57 0.94
C MET A 116 0.91 0.19 2.07
N ALA A 117 0.96 1.53 2.02
CA ALA A 117 0.36 2.37 3.06
C ALA A 117 -1.15 2.10 3.21
N THR A 118 -1.89 2.06 2.09
CA THR A 118 -3.33 1.76 2.12
C THR A 118 -3.60 0.33 2.61
N THR A 119 -2.88 -0.66 2.07
CA THR A 119 -3.09 -2.07 2.44
C THR A 119 -2.85 -2.29 3.92
N VAL A 120 -1.73 -1.82 4.46
CA VAL A 120 -1.40 -1.99 5.88
C VAL A 120 -2.41 -1.26 6.76
N ALA A 121 -2.77 -0.01 6.44
CA ALA A 121 -3.72 0.76 7.23
C ALA A 121 -5.09 0.07 7.30
N MET A 122 -5.62 -0.39 6.17
CA MET A 122 -6.89 -1.12 6.11
C MET A 122 -6.83 -2.43 6.88
N LEU A 123 -5.72 -3.17 6.79
CA LEU A 123 -5.56 -4.43 7.51
C LEU A 123 -5.40 -4.23 9.02
N VAL A 124 -4.77 -3.15 9.48
CA VAL A 124 -4.75 -2.76 10.90
C VAL A 124 -6.16 -2.53 11.42
N VAL A 125 -6.99 -1.79 10.69
CA VAL A 125 -8.40 -1.58 11.05
C VAL A 125 -9.14 -2.92 11.07
N ILE A 126 -9.03 -3.74 10.02
CA ILE A 126 -9.72 -5.04 9.94
C ILE A 126 -9.35 -5.94 11.13
N VAL A 127 -8.06 -6.11 11.42
CA VAL A 127 -7.60 -6.96 12.53
C VAL A 127 -8.05 -6.44 13.88
N SER A 128 -8.19 -5.13 14.05
CA SER A 128 -8.70 -4.53 15.30
C SER A 128 -10.16 -4.90 15.57
N PHE A 129 -10.97 -5.10 14.54
CA PHE A 129 -12.36 -5.55 14.67
C PHE A 129 -12.52 -7.07 14.53
N TYR A 130 -11.63 -7.71 13.77
CA TYR A 130 -11.65 -9.14 13.46
C TYR A 130 -10.27 -9.78 13.69
N PRO A 131 -9.86 -10.01 14.97
CA PRO A 131 -8.51 -10.51 15.30
C PRO A 131 -8.17 -11.87 14.66
N SER A 132 -9.18 -12.70 14.38
CA SER A 132 -9.01 -13.98 13.69
C SER A 132 -8.42 -13.87 12.28
N LEU A 133 -8.47 -12.68 11.68
CA LEU A 133 -7.90 -12.40 10.35
C LEU A 133 -6.41 -11.99 10.39
N LEU A 134 -5.75 -12.00 11.56
CA LEU A 134 -4.35 -11.57 11.70
C LEU A 134 -3.41 -12.30 10.73
N VAL A 135 -3.46 -13.64 10.70
CA VAL A 135 -2.56 -14.42 9.85
C VAL A 135 -2.79 -14.11 8.36
N LEU A 136 -4.06 -14.05 7.95
CA LEU A 136 -4.40 -13.68 6.58
C LEU A 136 -3.92 -12.26 6.24
N SER A 137 -4.05 -11.31 7.17
CA SER A 137 -3.58 -9.95 7.00
C SER A 137 -2.06 -9.86 6.81
N ILE A 138 -1.30 -10.63 7.60
CA ILE A 138 0.16 -10.72 7.44
C ILE A 138 0.51 -11.27 6.05
N LEU A 139 -0.15 -12.34 5.61
CA LEU A 139 0.06 -12.92 4.28
C LEU A 139 -0.26 -11.92 3.16
N MET A 140 -1.32 -11.13 3.30
CA MET A 140 -1.66 -10.07 2.33
C MET A 140 -0.61 -8.96 2.30
N ILE A 141 -0.06 -8.55 3.44
CA ILE A 141 1.03 -7.55 3.51
C ILE A 141 2.27 -8.08 2.78
N VAL A 142 2.66 -9.34 3.05
CA VAL A 142 3.81 -9.98 2.40
C VAL A 142 3.60 -10.11 0.89
N LEU A 143 2.41 -10.54 0.46
CA LEU A 143 2.08 -10.65 -0.95
C LEU A 143 2.09 -9.28 -1.65
N MET A 144 1.55 -8.25 -1.00
CA MET A 144 1.58 -6.89 -1.54
C MET A 144 3.03 -6.40 -1.65
N ALA A 145 3.86 -6.56 -0.62
CA ALA A 145 5.27 -6.16 -0.65
C ALA A 145 6.03 -6.87 -1.79
N PHE A 146 5.86 -8.20 -1.90
CA PHE A 146 6.41 -8.98 -3.00
C PHE A 146 5.98 -8.39 -4.36
N SER A 147 4.70 -8.14 -4.54
CA SER A 147 4.16 -7.66 -5.81
C SER A 147 4.69 -6.28 -6.20
N ARG A 148 4.96 -5.39 -5.22
CA ARG A 148 5.51 -4.05 -5.50
C ARG A 148 6.96 -4.11 -6.00
N LEU A 149 7.76 -5.02 -5.44
CA LEU A 149 9.13 -5.28 -5.89
C LEU A 149 9.13 -6.02 -7.24
N HIS A 150 8.33 -7.08 -7.36
CA HIS A 150 8.19 -7.87 -8.59
C HIS A 150 7.77 -7.02 -9.79
N ASN A 151 6.82 -6.12 -9.60
CA ASN A 151 6.33 -5.26 -10.69
C ASN A 151 7.32 -4.15 -11.09
N GLY A 152 8.49 -4.05 -10.43
CA GLY A 152 9.48 -3.01 -10.69
C GLY A 152 9.02 -1.61 -10.30
N MET A 153 7.98 -1.50 -9.46
CA MET A 153 7.33 -0.23 -9.14
C MET A 153 7.98 0.53 -8.00
N HIS A 154 8.58 -0.18 -7.04
CA HIS A 154 9.10 0.39 -5.80
C HIS A 154 10.42 -0.26 -5.40
N TYR A 155 11.24 0.52 -4.68
CA TYR A 155 12.39 0.01 -3.96
C TYR A 155 11.99 -0.55 -2.60
N PRO A 156 12.84 -1.39 -1.96
CA PRO A 156 12.57 -1.90 -0.61
C PRO A 156 12.27 -0.80 0.42
N SER A 157 12.98 0.32 0.40
CA SER A 157 12.72 1.44 1.31
C SER A 157 11.38 2.12 1.06
N ASP A 158 10.89 2.20 -0.20
CA ASP A 158 9.55 2.73 -0.50
C ASP A 158 8.46 1.85 0.14
N VAL A 159 8.67 0.53 0.05
CA VAL A 159 7.78 -0.49 0.63
C VAL A 159 7.79 -0.39 2.15
N LEU A 160 8.98 -0.33 2.77
CA LEU A 160 9.14 -0.23 4.22
C LEU A 160 8.48 1.03 4.77
N VAL A 161 8.73 2.19 4.17
CA VAL A 161 8.09 3.44 4.60
C VAL A 161 6.58 3.39 4.37
N GLY A 162 6.10 2.76 3.28
CA GLY A 162 4.68 2.50 3.08
C GLY A 162 4.06 1.66 4.21
N ILE A 163 4.76 0.61 4.68
CA ILE A 163 4.33 -0.19 5.84
C ILE A 163 4.22 0.68 7.09
N LEU A 164 5.26 1.46 7.41
CA LEU A 164 5.27 2.31 8.61
C LEU A 164 4.15 3.36 8.59
N LEU A 165 3.94 4.02 7.44
CA LEU A 165 2.83 4.97 7.28
C LEU A 165 1.48 4.28 7.45
N GLY A 166 1.31 3.10 6.84
CA GLY A 166 0.07 2.33 6.96
C GLY A 166 -0.24 1.94 8.40
N PHE A 167 0.75 1.46 9.16
CA PHE A 167 0.58 1.21 10.60
C PHE A 167 0.19 2.48 11.35
N GLY A 168 0.87 3.61 11.10
CA GLY A 168 0.53 4.89 11.71
C GLY A 168 -0.90 5.32 11.41
N TYR A 169 -1.35 5.22 10.16
CA TYR A 169 -2.73 5.60 9.78
C TYR A 169 -3.77 4.70 10.43
N GLY A 170 -3.57 3.38 10.38
CA GLY A 170 -4.47 2.43 11.03
C GLY A 170 -4.54 2.60 12.54
N TRP A 171 -3.39 2.81 13.18
CA TRP A 171 -3.31 3.06 14.61
C TRP A 171 -4.05 4.35 15.01
N VAL A 172 -3.76 5.48 14.34
CA VAL A 172 -4.45 6.76 14.59
C VAL A 172 -5.96 6.62 14.39
N ALA A 173 -6.39 5.94 13.32
CA ALA A 173 -7.81 5.70 13.08
C ALA A 173 -8.46 4.94 14.24
N MET A 174 -7.80 3.91 14.75
CA MET A 174 -8.34 3.11 15.87
C MET A 174 -8.33 3.86 17.19
N GLU A 175 -7.31 4.67 17.48
CA GLU A 175 -7.30 5.51 18.69
C GLU A 175 -8.45 6.53 18.68
N ILE A 176 -8.69 7.21 17.55
CA ILE A 176 -9.79 8.18 17.42
C ILE A 176 -11.16 7.47 17.65
N VAL A 177 -11.32 6.27 17.08
CA VAL A 177 -12.58 5.51 17.22
C VAL A 177 -12.78 5.00 18.65
N ARG A 178 -11.72 4.75 19.43
CA ARG A 178 -11.77 4.33 20.83
C ARG A 178 -12.10 5.47 21.79
N MET A 179 -11.76 6.72 21.44
CA MET A 179 -11.95 7.90 22.30
C MET A 179 -13.41 8.35 22.48
N ASP A 180 -14.40 7.47 22.27
CA ASP A 180 -15.86 7.70 22.47
C ASP A 180 -16.48 8.92 21.74
N PHE A 181 -15.75 9.55 20.83
CA PHE A 181 -16.33 10.56 19.93
C PHE A 181 -17.34 9.95 18.93
N VAL A 182 -17.38 8.63 18.86
CA VAL A 182 -18.24 7.85 17.97
C VAL A 182 -19.18 7.00 18.83
N LYS A 183 -20.20 7.65 19.41
CA LYS A 183 -21.32 6.95 20.08
C LYS A 183 -22.22 6.28 19.06
#